data_57875bb49419a18b22b7c747cb67bc24
#
_entry.id   57875bb49419a18b22b7c747cb67bc24
#
_cell.length_a   1.000
_cell.length_b   1.000
_cell.length_c   1.000
_cell.angle_alpha   90.00
_cell.angle_beta   90.00
_cell.angle_gamma   90.00
#
_symmetry.space_group_name_H-M   'P 1'
#
loop_
_entity.id
_entity.type
_entity.pdbx_description
1 polymer ?
#
loop_
_entity_poly.entity_id
_entity_poly.type
_entity_poly.pdbx_seq_one_letter_code
_entity_poly.pdbx_strand_id
1 'polypeptide(L)'
;MEKPISYYLNGITTTKPYKAIALADVAKAVKCQRSKKLTHTLRSIADREEAARYKRMHFDYVTFSGTFNTRKCSELIAYSGYMVIDLDDVDPVEAKNKLLCQRHFDVALMFTSPSGYGVKVVVASTTADEHKQVFRMYQRFFDKRLGLQVDSSGSDIARACFVAYDEELYYNPHAQWRKIEEYWEEEEEQHGAYSTAFVQSATPRPIYASQSSSGGYNGLSPFDDFNSRGNVVALLKAHNWTIN
;
A
#
# COMPACT_ATOMS: atom_id res chain seq x y z
N MET A 1 -14.45 19.64 -2.63
CA MET A 1 -14.61 19.33 -4.07
C MET A 1 -13.81 18.07 -4.37
N GLU A 2 -14.42 17.10 -5.03
CA GLU A 2 -13.76 15.88 -5.45
C GLU A 2 -12.67 16.19 -6.48
N LYS A 3 -11.46 15.66 -6.28
CA LYS A 3 -10.30 15.98 -7.12
C LYS A 3 -10.27 15.01 -8.31
N PRO A 4 -10.43 15.48 -9.55
CA PRO A 4 -10.61 14.62 -10.71
C PRO A 4 -9.28 13.99 -11.18
N ILE A 5 -9.40 12.79 -11.76
CA ILE A 5 -8.34 11.93 -12.26
C ILE A 5 -8.63 11.61 -13.71
N SER A 6 -7.64 11.68 -14.61
CA SER A 6 -7.82 11.27 -16.01
C SER A 6 -7.90 9.76 -16.14
N TYR A 7 -8.93 9.27 -16.84
CA TYR A 7 -9.15 7.87 -17.17
C TYR A 7 -8.97 7.61 -18.67
N TYR A 8 -8.24 6.58 -19.02
CA TYR A 8 -7.86 6.21 -20.37
C TYR A 8 -8.30 4.79 -20.69
N LEU A 9 -8.81 4.59 -21.92
CA LEU A 9 -9.31 3.29 -22.38
C LEU A 9 -8.30 2.62 -23.33
N ASN A 10 -8.31 1.29 -23.33
CA ASN A 10 -7.69 0.45 -24.37
C ASN A 10 -6.19 0.66 -24.53
N GLY A 11 -5.43 0.59 -23.44
CA GLY A 11 -3.99 0.47 -23.49
C GLY A 11 -3.21 1.77 -23.41
N ILE A 12 -1.90 1.61 -23.17
CA ILE A 12 -0.98 2.71 -22.83
C ILE A 12 -0.67 3.65 -24.01
N THR A 13 -0.94 3.22 -25.25
CA THR A 13 -0.76 4.03 -26.48
C THR A 13 -1.83 5.12 -26.60
N THR A 14 -2.97 4.97 -25.94
CA THR A 14 -4.00 6.00 -25.85
C THR A 14 -3.52 7.09 -24.88
N THR A 15 -3.13 8.24 -25.40
CA THR A 15 -2.60 9.35 -24.61
C THR A 15 -3.62 10.46 -24.30
N LYS A 16 -4.75 10.46 -25.01
CA LYS A 16 -5.87 11.37 -24.70
C LYS A 16 -6.82 10.71 -23.72
N PRO A 17 -7.18 11.37 -22.62
CA PRO A 17 -8.12 10.82 -21.64
C PRO A 17 -9.50 10.64 -22.26
N TYR A 18 -10.16 9.55 -21.88
CA TYR A 18 -11.57 9.33 -22.22
C TYR A 18 -12.48 10.26 -21.43
N LYS A 19 -12.21 10.42 -20.14
CA LYS A 19 -12.93 11.31 -19.23
C LYS A 19 -12.14 11.57 -17.94
N ALA A 20 -12.57 12.58 -17.20
CA ALA A 20 -12.18 12.79 -15.80
C ALA A 20 -13.14 12.04 -14.88
N ILE A 21 -12.61 11.38 -13.85
CA ILE A 21 -13.38 10.59 -12.87
C ILE A 21 -12.89 10.86 -11.46
N ALA A 22 -13.71 10.56 -10.47
CA ALA A 22 -13.34 10.60 -9.07
C ALA A 22 -12.57 9.36 -8.62
N LEU A 23 -11.89 9.42 -7.47
CA LEU A 23 -11.21 8.26 -6.88
C LEU A 23 -12.19 7.10 -6.59
N ALA A 24 -13.41 7.43 -6.15
CA ALA A 24 -14.48 6.45 -5.95
C ALA A 24 -14.84 5.68 -7.24
N ASP A 25 -14.79 6.34 -8.41
CA ASP A 25 -15.06 5.69 -9.68
C ASP A 25 -13.91 4.81 -10.14
N VAL A 26 -12.65 5.16 -9.77
CA VAL A 26 -11.50 4.25 -9.96
C VAL A 26 -11.70 2.99 -9.13
N ALA A 27 -12.14 3.11 -7.88
CA ALA A 27 -12.43 1.94 -7.02
C ALA A 27 -13.52 1.03 -7.65
N LYS A 28 -14.58 1.61 -8.23
CA LYS A 28 -15.59 0.86 -8.98
C LYS A 28 -15.01 0.21 -10.24
N ALA A 29 -14.13 0.92 -10.96
CA ALA A 29 -13.49 0.40 -12.16
C ALA A 29 -12.58 -0.80 -11.85
N VAL A 30 -11.85 -0.78 -10.72
CA VAL A 30 -11.06 -1.93 -10.23
C VAL A 30 -11.95 -3.16 -10.00
N LYS A 31 -13.13 -2.99 -9.41
CA LYS A 31 -14.07 -4.10 -9.10
C LYS A 31 -14.98 -4.51 -10.27
N CYS A 32 -14.90 -3.85 -11.42
CA CYS A 32 -15.85 -4.12 -12.52
C CYS A 32 -15.51 -5.42 -13.30
N GLN A 33 -16.52 -5.96 -13.99
CA GLN A 33 -16.39 -7.20 -14.79
C GLN A 33 -15.34 -7.09 -15.90
N ARG A 34 -15.18 -5.91 -16.52
CA ARG A 34 -14.16 -5.68 -17.54
C ARG A 34 -12.75 -5.86 -16.97
N SER A 35 -12.47 -5.21 -15.84
CA SER A 35 -11.17 -5.34 -15.15
C SER A 35 -10.93 -6.78 -14.70
N LYS A 36 -11.98 -7.47 -14.21
CA LYS A 36 -11.90 -8.89 -13.83
C LYS A 36 -11.48 -9.77 -15.00
N LYS A 37 -12.15 -9.64 -16.15
CA LYS A 37 -11.84 -10.41 -17.35
C LYS A 37 -10.40 -10.15 -17.83
N LEU A 38 -10.01 -8.88 -17.96
CA LEU A 38 -8.66 -8.51 -18.41
C LEU A 38 -7.57 -9.04 -17.47
N THR A 39 -7.78 -8.92 -16.15
CA THR A 39 -6.82 -9.37 -15.14
C THR A 39 -6.68 -10.89 -15.15
N HIS A 40 -7.78 -11.64 -15.22
CA HIS A 40 -7.73 -13.10 -15.28
C HIS A 40 -7.04 -13.57 -16.57
N THR A 41 -7.37 -12.98 -17.73
CA THR A 41 -6.68 -13.31 -19.00
C THR A 41 -5.19 -13.01 -18.90
N LEU A 42 -4.79 -11.85 -18.38
CA LEU A 42 -3.38 -11.51 -18.20
C LEU A 42 -2.63 -12.56 -17.36
N ARG A 43 -3.21 -12.94 -16.22
CA ARG A 43 -2.60 -13.90 -15.28
C ARG A 43 -2.57 -15.34 -15.80
N SER A 44 -3.33 -15.66 -16.85
CA SER A 44 -3.25 -16.97 -17.53
C SER A 44 -2.17 -17.05 -18.61
N ILE A 45 -1.57 -15.93 -19.01
CA ILE A 45 -0.49 -15.90 -19.98
C ILE A 45 0.83 -16.28 -19.29
N ALA A 46 1.42 -17.39 -19.69
CA ALA A 46 2.65 -17.89 -19.09
C ALA A 46 3.90 -17.12 -19.56
N ASP A 47 3.92 -16.67 -20.81
CA ASP A 47 5.03 -15.89 -21.37
C ASP A 47 5.01 -14.46 -20.85
N ARG A 48 6.12 -14.01 -20.26
CA ARG A 48 6.24 -12.69 -19.64
C ARG A 48 6.17 -11.53 -20.65
N GLU A 49 6.73 -11.71 -21.84
CA GLU A 49 6.73 -10.66 -22.87
C GLU A 49 5.33 -10.52 -23.46
N GLU A 50 4.67 -11.64 -23.72
CA GLU A 50 3.28 -11.65 -24.18
C GLU A 50 2.35 -11.03 -23.13
N ALA A 51 2.48 -11.38 -21.86
CA ALA A 51 1.74 -10.79 -20.76
C ALA A 51 1.95 -9.28 -20.67
N ALA A 52 3.19 -8.80 -20.78
CA ALA A 52 3.51 -7.38 -20.78
C ALA A 52 2.92 -6.66 -22.01
N ARG A 53 2.93 -7.29 -23.18
CA ARG A 53 2.29 -6.77 -24.40
C ARG A 53 0.79 -6.70 -24.24
N TYR A 54 0.15 -7.78 -23.76
CA TYR A 54 -1.28 -7.84 -23.50
C TYR A 54 -1.72 -6.72 -22.54
N LYS A 55 -1.04 -6.55 -21.41
CA LYS A 55 -1.30 -5.48 -20.44
C LYS A 55 -1.25 -4.11 -21.11
N ARG A 56 -0.18 -3.81 -21.88
CA ARG A 56 0.01 -2.53 -22.55
C ARG A 56 -1.04 -2.22 -23.61
N MET A 57 -1.64 -3.23 -24.22
CA MET A 57 -2.60 -3.05 -25.32
C MET A 57 -4.05 -3.01 -24.85
N HIS A 58 -4.40 -3.70 -23.76
CA HIS A 58 -5.80 -3.96 -23.43
C HIS A 58 -6.29 -3.32 -22.13
N PHE A 59 -5.39 -3.06 -21.17
CA PHE A 59 -5.80 -2.51 -19.89
C PHE A 59 -6.15 -1.03 -19.99
N ASP A 60 -7.22 -0.66 -19.35
CA ASP A 60 -7.50 0.74 -19.05
C ASP A 60 -6.53 1.22 -17.97
N TYR A 61 -6.26 2.52 -17.94
CA TYR A 61 -5.37 3.09 -16.95
C TYR A 61 -5.81 4.49 -16.51
N VAL A 62 -5.25 4.97 -15.41
CA VAL A 62 -5.47 6.32 -14.87
C VAL A 62 -4.16 7.03 -14.63
N THR A 63 -4.21 8.37 -14.54
CA THR A 63 -3.15 9.21 -13.99
C THR A 63 -3.63 9.79 -12.67
N PHE A 64 -3.27 9.13 -11.55
CA PHE A 64 -3.78 9.53 -10.22
C PHE A 64 -3.45 10.97 -9.84
N SER A 65 -2.33 11.51 -10.31
CA SER A 65 -1.89 12.84 -9.94
C SER A 65 -2.72 13.99 -10.54
N GLY A 66 -3.64 13.71 -11.45
CA GLY A 66 -4.53 14.76 -11.95
C GLY A 66 -5.16 14.49 -13.30
N THR A 67 -5.69 15.58 -13.88
CA THR A 67 -6.26 15.60 -15.22
C THR A 67 -5.30 16.24 -16.21
N PHE A 68 -5.29 15.73 -17.44
CA PHE A 68 -4.37 16.10 -18.51
C PHE A 68 -5.10 16.29 -19.84
N ASN A 69 -4.61 17.18 -20.71
CA ASN A 69 -5.04 17.23 -22.11
C ASN A 69 -4.54 16.01 -22.88
N THR A 70 -3.27 15.70 -22.72
CA THR A 70 -2.63 14.45 -23.13
C THR A 70 -1.74 13.97 -21.99
N ARG A 71 -1.43 12.69 -21.92
CA ARG A 71 -0.59 12.12 -20.87
C ARG A 71 0.89 12.55 -21.01
N LYS A 72 1.16 13.82 -20.67
CA LYS A 72 2.49 14.45 -20.60
C LYS A 72 2.51 15.41 -19.40
N CYS A 73 3.65 15.52 -18.71
CA CYS A 73 3.79 16.43 -17.57
C CYS A 73 3.43 17.88 -17.90
N SER A 74 3.81 18.37 -19.09
CA SER A 74 3.51 19.72 -19.56
C SER A 74 2.01 19.96 -19.86
N GLU A 75 1.20 18.92 -19.93
CA GLU A 75 -0.21 18.98 -20.30
C GLU A 75 -1.15 18.79 -19.09
N LEU A 76 -0.62 18.97 -17.87
CA LEU A 76 -1.42 18.94 -16.65
C LEU A 76 -2.42 20.07 -16.63
N ILE A 77 -3.71 19.75 -16.46
CA ILE A 77 -4.81 20.71 -16.34
C ILE A 77 -5.05 21.06 -14.87
N ALA A 78 -5.19 20.02 -14.04
CA ALA A 78 -5.43 20.18 -12.62
C ALA A 78 -4.81 19.03 -11.84
N TYR A 79 -4.10 19.36 -10.77
CA TYR A 79 -3.50 18.38 -9.86
C TYR A 79 -4.56 17.83 -8.90
N SER A 80 -4.62 16.53 -8.74
CA SER A 80 -5.61 15.87 -7.89
C SER A 80 -5.26 15.89 -6.39
N GLY A 81 -3.98 16.05 -6.05
CA GLY A 81 -3.47 15.84 -4.70
C GLY A 81 -3.36 14.36 -4.31
N TYR A 82 -3.30 13.47 -5.29
CA TYR A 82 -2.95 12.07 -5.12
C TYR A 82 -1.69 11.71 -5.88
N MET A 83 -1.01 10.66 -5.42
CA MET A 83 0.05 10.00 -6.16
C MET A 83 -0.06 8.50 -6.00
N VAL A 84 0.46 7.76 -6.98
CA VAL A 84 0.54 6.31 -6.92
C VAL A 84 1.98 5.88 -6.62
N ILE A 85 2.12 4.93 -5.70
CA ILE A 85 3.35 4.25 -5.36
C ILE A 85 3.21 2.81 -5.83
N ASP A 86 4.14 2.38 -6.67
CA ASP A 86 4.19 1.04 -7.22
C ASP A 86 5.16 0.19 -6.39
N LEU A 87 4.65 -0.92 -5.84
CA LEU A 87 5.43 -1.97 -5.20
C LEU A 87 5.41 -3.19 -6.11
N ASP A 88 6.55 -3.51 -6.70
CA ASP A 88 6.71 -4.67 -7.54
C ASP A 88 7.43 -5.80 -6.80
N ASP A 89 7.23 -7.04 -7.22
CA ASP A 89 7.85 -8.25 -6.65
C ASP A 89 7.65 -8.42 -5.13
N VAL A 90 6.45 -8.10 -4.64
CA VAL A 90 6.04 -8.29 -3.23
C VAL A 90 4.84 -9.22 -3.15
N ASP A 91 4.69 -9.90 -2.00
CA ASP A 91 3.43 -10.58 -1.67
C ASP A 91 2.36 -9.52 -1.40
N PRO A 92 1.24 -9.50 -2.17
CA PRO A 92 0.24 -8.45 -2.03
C PRO A 92 -0.49 -8.45 -0.69
N VAL A 93 -0.68 -9.60 -0.06
CA VAL A 93 -1.37 -9.71 1.24
C VAL A 93 -0.49 -9.15 2.34
N GLU A 94 0.78 -9.56 2.38
CA GLU A 94 1.74 -9.06 3.36
C GLU A 94 1.96 -7.55 3.22
N ALA A 95 2.18 -7.06 1.99
CA ALA A 95 2.40 -5.64 1.73
C ALA A 95 1.18 -4.79 2.11
N LYS A 96 -0.05 -5.22 1.77
CA LYS A 96 -1.28 -4.53 2.17
C LYS A 96 -1.42 -4.48 3.68
N ASN A 97 -1.17 -5.56 4.39
CA ASN A 97 -1.25 -5.61 5.85
C ASN A 97 -0.25 -4.65 6.50
N LYS A 98 1.02 -4.64 6.06
CA LYS A 98 2.02 -3.68 6.54
C LYS A 98 1.56 -2.23 6.34
N LEU A 99 0.99 -1.91 5.17
CA LEU A 99 0.51 -0.58 4.84
C LEU A 99 -0.71 -0.15 5.64
N LEU A 100 -1.58 -1.07 6.04
CA LEU A 100 -2.75 -0.78 6.85
C LEU A 100 -2.41 -0.70 8.34
N CYS A 101 -1.34 -1.35 8.80
CA CYS A 101 -0.90 -1.29 10.20
C CYS A 101 -0.14 0.01 10.54
N GLN A 102 0.47 0.69 9.56
CA GLN A 102 1.17 1.95 9.79
C GLN A 102 0.19 3.11 10.05
N ARG A 103 0.65 4.14 10.79
CA ARG A 103 -0.18 5.29 11.19
C ARG A 103 0.36 6.64 10.72
N HIS A 104 1.43 6.64 9.94
CA HIS A 104 2.16 7.86 9.55
C HIS A 104 1.50 8.58 8.39
N PHE A 105 0.76 7.87 7.53
CA PHE A 105 0.03 8.45 6.40
C PHE A 105 -1.24 7.67 6.10
N ASP A 106 -2.15 8.32 5.38
CA ASP A 106 -3.39 7.68 4.96
C ASP A 106 -3.23 7.07 3.56
N VAL A 107 -3.57 5.80 3.44
CA VAL A 107 -3.78 5.16 2.14
C VAL A 107 -5.17 5.55 1.64
N ALA A 108 -5.24 6.13 0.44
CA ALA A 108 -6.51 6.54 -0.18
C ALA A 108 -7.16 5.40 -0.98
N LEU A 109 -6.35 4.64 -1.72
CA LEU A 109 -6.77 3.47 -2.49
C LEU A 109 -5.60 2.49 -2.56
N MET A 110 -5.88 1.20 -2.50
CA MET A 110 -4.84 0.18 -2.63
C MET A 110 -5.41 -1.08 -3.27
N PHE A 111 -4.72 -1.61 -4.27
CA PHE A 111 -5.12 -2.81 -4.98
C PHE A 111 -3.92 -3.58 -5.54
N THR A 112 -4.12 -4.87 -5.75
CA THR A 112 -3.11 -5.76 -6.32
C THR A 112 -2.80 -5.40 -7.77
N SER A 113 -1.52 -5.41 -8.14
CA SER A 113 -1.06 -5.09 -9.50
C SER A 113 -1.64 -6.04 -10.56
N PRO A 114 -1.64 -5.67 -11.86
CA PRO A 114 -2.17 -6.53 -12.91
C PRO A 114 -1.55 -7.93 -12.94
N SER A 115 -0.24 -8.06 -12.71
CA SER A 115 0.48 -9.33 -12.70
C SER A 115 0.14 -10.22 -11.50
N GLY A 116 -0.35 -9.63 -10.38
CA GLY A 116 -0.59 -10.35 -9.14
C GLY A 116 0.59 -10.36 -8.17
N TYR A 117 1.77 -9.88 -8.57
CA TYR A 117 3.01 -9.90 -7.77
C TYR A 117 3.43 -8.48 -7.32
N GLY A 118 2.48 -7.65 -6.98
CA GLY A 118 2.74 -6.30 -6.52
C GLY A 118 1.49 -5.58 -6.07
N VAL A 119 1.66 -4.37 -5.54
CA VAL A 119 0.58 -3.54 -5.00
C VAL A 119 0.68 -2.13 -5.56
N LYS A 120 -0.45 -1.58 -5.97
CA LYS A 120 -0.61 -0.16 -6.32
C LYS A 120 -1.20 0.55 -5.12
N VAL A 121 -0.45 1.50 -4.58
CA VAL A 121 -0.80 2.25 -3.37
C VAL A 121 -1.02 3.70 -3.74
N VAL A 122 -2.23 4.21 -3.55
CA VAL A 122 -2.55 5.62 -3.77
C VAL A 122 -2.56 6.33 -2.43
N VAL A 123 -1.74 7.37 -2.33
CA VAL A 123 -1.59 8.19 -1.13
C VAL A 123 -1.95 9.65 -1.43
N ALA A 124 -2.31 10.38 -0.40
CA ALA A 124 -2.52 11.82 -0.54
C ALA A 124 -1.18 12.55 -0.73
N SER A 125 -1.21 13.67 -1.45
CA SER A 125 -0.08 14.54 -1.77
C SER A 125 -0.46 16.01 -1.60
N THR A 126 0.50 16.90 -1.74
CA THR A 126 0.33 18.36 -1.56
C THR A 126 -0.01 19.05 -2.86
N THR A 127 1.01 19.53 -3.58
CA THR A 127 0.92 20.30 -4.81
C THR A 127 1.69 19.65 -5.95
N ALA A 128 1.45 20.10 -7.17
CA ALA A 128 2.18 19.60 -8.34
C ALA A 128 3.68 19.90 -8.27
N ASP A 129 4.05 21.07 -7.76
CA ASP A 129 5.46 21.50 -7.66
C ASP A 129 6.25 20.65 -6.68
N GLU A 130 5.60 20.21 -5.60
CA GLU A 130 6.22 19.35 -4.57
C GLU A 130 6.14 17.85 -4.88
N HIS A 131 5.46 17.46 -5.95
CA HIS A 131 5.17 16.05 -6.27
C HIS A 131 6.39 15.13 -6.17
N LYS A 132 7.50 15.51 -6.79
CA LYS A 132 8.75 14.72 -6.75
C LYS A 132 9.37 14.64 -5.36
N GLN A 133 9.28 15.72 -4.58
CA GLN A 133 9.82 15.76 -3.22
C GLN A 133 8.99 14.86 -2.30
N VAL A 134 7.67 14.98 -2.38
CA VAL A 134 6.73 14.14 -1.62
C VAL A 134 6.87 12.66 -2.01
N PHE A 135 7.06 12.36 -3.31
CA PHE A 135 7.32 10.99 -3.75
C PHE A 135 8.59 10.41 -3.11
N ARG A 136 9.70 11.16 -3.08
CA ARG A 136 10.95 10.72 -2.45
C ARG A 136 10.81 10.50 -0.94
N MET A 137 9.99 11.32 -0.28
CA MET A 137 9.68 11.16 1.14
C MET A 137 8.95 9.82 1.38
N TYR A 138 7.90 9.52 0.61
CA TYR A 138 7.22 8.21 0.67
C TYR A 138 8.18 7.07 0.34
N GLN A 139 8.99 7.19 -0.72
CA GLN A 139 9.95 6.16 -1.12
C GLN A 139 10.92 5.82 0.02
N ARG A 140 11.49 6.83 0.70
CA ARG A 140 12.37 6.61 1.87
C ARG A 140 11.64 5.91 3.01
N PHE A 141 10.41 6.33 3.30
CA PHE A 141 9.61 5.73 4.37
C PHE A 141 9.31 4.26 4.07
N PHE A 142 8.86 3.94 2.87
CA PHE A 142 8.55 2.57 2.44
C PHE A 142 9.79 1.68 2.53
N ASP A 143 10.91 2.16 2.01
CA ASP A 143 12.18 1.41 2.02
C ASP A 143 12.69 1.18 3.45
N LYS A 144 12.86 2.24 4.23
CA LYS A 144 13.53 2.17 5.54
C LYS A 144 12.65 1.66 6.67
N ARG A 145 11.34 1.99 6.67
CA ARG A 145 10.44 1.63 7.77
C ARG A 145 9.59 0.41 7.49
N LEU A 146 9.18 0.22 6.25
CA LEU A 146 8.32 -0.90 5.89
C LEU A 146 9.11 -2.04 5.23
N GLY A 147 10.35 -1.80 4.80
CA GLY A 147 11.14 -2.77 4.02
C GLY A 147 10.51 -3.08 2.66
N LEU A 148 9.81 -2.11 2.06
CA LEU A 148 9.11 -2.24 0.79
C LEU A 148 9.81 -1.39 -0.28
N GLN A 149 10.36 -2.03 -1.30
CA GLN A 149 11.03 -1.34 -2.42
C GLN A 149 10.01 -0.67 -3.34
N VAL A 150 10.21 0.63 -3.59
CA VAL A 150 9.34 1.45 -4.45
C VAL A 150 9.95 1.62 -5.83
N ASP A 151 9.17 1.41 -6.91
CA ASP A 151 9.59 1.75 -8.27
C ASP A 151 9.78 3.27 -8.42
N SER A 152 11.03 3.69 -8.59
CA SER A 152 11.42 5.10 -8.71
C SER A 152 10.76 5.83 -9.90
N SER A 153 10.29 5.10 -10.91
CA SER A 153 9.60 5.67 -12.08
C SER A 153 8.23 6.29 -11.72
N GLY A 154 7.68 5.99 -10.52
CA GLY A 154 6.46 6.60 -9.98
C GLY A 154 6.57 8.09 -9.68
N SER A 155 7.77 8.69 -9.68
CA SER A 155 8.00 10.12 -9.48
C SER A 155 7.48 11.01 -10.63
N ASP A 156 7.08 10.44 -11.77
CA ASP A 156 6.49 11.16 -12.89
C ASP A 156 5.03 11.51 -12.60
N ILE A 157 4.70 12.81 -12.64
CA ILE A 157 3.34 13.32 -12.40
C ILE A 157 2.32 12.75 -13.42
N ALA A 158 2.75 12.42 -14.64
CA ALA A 158 1.92 11.80 -15.68
C ALA A 158 1.99 10.25 -15.65
N ARG A 159 2.44 9.66 -14.52
CA ARG A 159 2.54 8.22 -14.35
C ARG A 159 1.21 7.54 -14.63
N ALA A 160 1.24 6.60 -15.58
CA ALA A 160 0.10 5.74 -15.88
C ALA A 160 0.02 4.59 -14.87
N CYS A 161 -1.14 4.38 -14.29
CA CYS A 161 -1.43 3.24 -13.44
C CYS A 161 -2.54 2.39 -14.07
N PHE A 162 -2.25 1.16 -14.44
CA PHE A 162 -3.22 0.24 -15.00
C PHE A 162 -4.27 -0.18 -13.97
N VAL A 163 -5.54 -0.17 -14.38
CA VAL A 163 -6.67 -0.58 -13.55
C VAL A 163 -6.81 -2.10 -13.62
N ALA A 164 -6.40 -2.79 -12.55
CA ALA A 164 -6.50 -4.25 -12.42
C ALA A 164 -7.60 -4.63 -11.42
N TYR A 165 -8.22 -5.80 -11.63
CA TYR A 165 -9.21 -6.32 -10.71
C TYR A 165 -8.59 -6.78 -9.39
N ASP A 166 -9.21 -6.33 -8.32
CA ASP A 166 -8.90 -6.79 -6.96
C ASP A 166 -10.20 -6.80 -6.14
N GLU A 167 -10.59 -7.97 -5.67
CA GLU A 167 -11.76 -8.14 -4.82
C GLU A 167 -11.57 -7.50 -3.44
N GLU A 168 -10.32 -7.56 -2.93
CA GLU A 168 -9.90 -7.01 -1.64
C GLU A 168 -9.29 -5.61 -1.77
N LEU A 169 -9.79 -4.82 -2.74
CA LEU A 169 -9.42 -3.42 -2.85
C LEU A 169 -9.71 -2.69 -1.54
N TYR A 170 -8.72 -1.95 -1.05
CA TYR A 170 -8.92 -0.98 0.03
C TYR A 170 -9.25 0.40 -0.54
N TYR A 171 -10.23 1.09 0.04
CA TYR A 171 -10.61 2.45 -0.33
C TYR A 171 -10.96 3.28 0.90
N ASN A 172 -10.31 4.42 1.04
CA ASN A 172 -10.57 5.42 2.08
C ASN A 172 -10.90 6.78 1.43
N PRO A 173 -12.19 7.19 1.43
CA PRO A 173 -12.59 8.48 0.85
C PRO A 173 -12.14 9.70 1.67
N HIS A 174 -11.70 9.49 2.92
CA HIS A 174 -11.29 10.53 3.85
C HIS A 174 -9.78 10.67 3.99
N ALA A 175 -9.00 10.00 3.14
CA ALA A 175 -7.55 10.06 3.18
C ALA A 175 -7.06 11.51 3.00
N GLN A 176 -6.20 11.94 3.92
CA GLN A 176 -5.62 13.27 3.94
C GLN A 176 -4.09 13.18 3.85
N TRP A 177 -3.49 14.21 3.29
CA TRP A 177 -2.05 14.33 3.29
C TRP A 177 -1.54 14.65 4.70
N ARG A 178 -0.45 13.97 5.08
CA ARG A 178 0.31 14.23 6.31
C ARG A 178 1.79 14.28 5.98
N LYS A 179 2.51 15.20 6.59
CA LYS A 179 3.96 15.30 6.43
C LYS A 179 4.65 14.21 7.25
N ILE A 180 5.24 13.23 6.58
CA ILE A 180 5.84 12.06 7.23
C ILE A 180 7.15 12.43 7.94
N GLU A 181 7.93 13.37 7.39
CA GLU A 181 9.27 13.73 7.91
C GLU A 181 9.27 14.18 9.38
N GLU A 182 8.23 14.88 9.84
CA GLU A 182 8.11 15.33 11.24
C GLU A 182 8.02 14.16 12.23
N TYR A 183 7.32 13.09 11.85
CA TYR A 183 7.22 11.88 12.69
C TYR A 183 8.48 11.00 12.64
N TRP A 184 9.24 11.12 11.56
CA TRP A 184 10.47 10.35 11.36
C TRP A 184 11.59 10.82 12.31
N GLU A 185 11.79 12.11 12.43
CA GLU A 185 12.82 12.73 13.27
C GLU A 185 12.55 12.46 14.75
N GLU A 186 11.29 12.62 15.20
CA GLU A 186 10.90 12.35 16.59
C GLU A 186 11.09 10.89 17.01
N GLU A 187 10.83 9.92 16.13
CA GLU A 187 11.03 8.50 16.43
C GLU A 187 12.52 8.12 16.43
N GLU A 188 13.36 8.70 15.57
CA GLU A 188 14.80 8.46 15.58
C GLU A 188 15.43 8.98 16.87
N GLU A 189 15.01 10.13 17.39
CA GLU A 189 15.49 10.64 18.68
C GLU A 189 15.07 9.75 19.86
N GLN A 190 13.83 9.25 19.87
CA GLN A 190 13.35 8.36 20.94
C GLN A 190 14.03 7.00 20.90
N HIS A 191 14.22 6.39 19.72
CA HIS A 191 14.94 5.13 19.58
C HIS A 191 16.45 5.27 19.83
N GLY A 192 17.04 6.39 19.44
CA GLY A 192 18.44 6.71 19.75
C GLY A 192 18.69 6.81 21.27
N ALA A 193 17.77 7.43 22.01
CA ALA A 193 17.83 7.54 23.45
C ALA A 193 17.68 6.18 24.18
N TYR A 194 16.84 5.29 23.66
CA TYR A 194 16.69 3.93 24.23
C TYR A 194 17.89 3.02 23.92
N SER A 195 18.50 3.15 22.74
CA SER A 195 19.66 2.34 22.34
C SER A 195 20.90 2.65 23.16
N THR A 196 21.14 3.91 23.52
CA THR A 196 22.30 4.32 24.32
C THR A 196 22.13 4.00 25.82
N ALA A 197 20.89 3.99 26.34
CA ALA A 197 20.61 3.64 27.72
C ALA A 197 20.73 2.12 28.00
N PHE A 198 20.52 1.28 27.00
CA PHE A 198 20.55 -0.18 27.16
C PHE A 198 21.96 -0.78 27.14
N VAL A 199 22.95 -0.08 26.58
CA VAL A 199 24.35 -0.56 26.50
C VAL A 199 25.13 -0.33 27.81
N GLN A 200 24.65 0.55 28.70
CA GLN A 200 25.40 0.86 29.95
C GLN A 200 24.95 0.10 31.20
N SER A 201 23.95 -0.78 31.13
CA SER A 201 23.41 -1.50 32.31
C SER A 201 23.34 -3.02 32.18
N ALA A 202 24.12 -3.64 31.27
CA ALA A 202 24.14 -5.10 31.15
C ALA A 202 25.10 -5.72 32.16
N THR A 203 24.73 -5.76 33.44
CA THR A 203 25.17 -6.82 34.33
C THR A 203 24.33 -8.08 34.02
N PRO A 204 24.93 -9.25 33.87
CA PRO A 204 24.16 -10.48 33.57
C PRO A 204 23.23 -10.79 34.76
N ARG A 205 21.93 -10.76 34.55
CA ARG A 205 20.97 -11.26 35.54
C ARG A 205 21.02 -12.79 35.52
N PRO A 206 21.02 -13.46 36.69
CA PRO A 206 20.99 -14.90 36.75
C PRO A 206 19.68 -15.42 36.16
N ILE A 207 19.77 -16.48 35.38
CA ILE A 207 18.63 -17.21 34.81
C ILE A 207 17.86 -17.80 35.98
N TYR A 208 16.74 -17.23 36.34
CA TYR A 208 15.79 -17.86 37.26
C TYR A 208 15.12 -19.03 36.55
N ALA A 209 15.42 -20.23 37.00
CA ALA A 209 14.64 -21.41 36.65
C ALA A 209 13.19 -21.17 37.11
N SER A 210 12.26 -21.14 36.16
CA SER A 210 10.84 -21.06 36.42
C SER A 210 10.37 -22.33 37.14
N GLN A 211 9.98 -22.21 38.41
CA GLN A 211 9.22 -23.24 39.09
C GLN A 211 7.88 -23.40 38.39
N SER A 212 7.62 -24.60 37.90
CA SER A 212 6.37 -25.01 37.30
C SER A 212 5.25 -25.02 38.33
N SER A 213 4.29 -24.09 38.23
CA SER A 213 2.98 -24.28 38.84
C SER A 213 2.08 -25.02 37.84
N SER A 214 1.66 -26.20 38.22
CA SER A 214 0.77 -27.10 37.49
C SER A 214 -0.61 -26.48 37.27
N GLY A 215 -0.88 -25.94 36.10
CA GLY A 215 -2.18 -25.57 35.59
C GLY A 215 -2.15 -25.64 34.08
N GLY A 216 -2.74 -26.68 33.51
CA GLY A 216 -2.65 -27.13 32.13
C GLY A 216 -2.75 -26.11 31.01
N TYR A 217 -1.65 -25.55 30.64
CA TYR A 217 -1.40 -24.91 29.37
C TYR A 217 -0.18 -25.56 28.74
N ASN A 218 -0.29 -25.97 27.50
CA ASN A 218 0.78 -26.61 26.72
C ASN A 218 1.98 -25.69 26.43
N GLY A 219 2.28 -24.73 27.25
CA GLY A 219 3.44 -23.82 27.12
C GLY A 219 3.38 -22.83 25.95
N LEU A 220 2.28 -22.77 25.23
CA LEU A 220 2.07 -21.84 24.13
C LEU A 220 1.58 -20.48 24.63
N SER A 221 2.09 -19.39 24.08
CA SER A 221 1.57 -18.06 24.35
C SER A 221 0.14 -17.91 23.80
N PRO A 222 -0.67 -16.93 24.24
CA PRO A 222 -1.97 -16.65 23.64
C PRO A 222 -1.92 -16.43 22.13
N PHE A 223 -0.80 -15.92 21.59
CA PHE A 223 -0.56 -15.76 20.16
C PHE A 223 -0.33 -17.09 19.44
N ASP A 224 0.42 -18.00 20.04
CA ASP A 224 0.68 -19.32 19.44
C ASP A 224 -0.60 -20.16 19.43
N ASP A 225 -1.43 -20.04 20.48
CA ASP A 225 -2.73 -20.69 20.57
C ASP A 225 -3.73 -20.10 19.56
N PHE A 226 -3.70 -18.78 19.33
CA PHE A 226 -4.48 -18.11 18.28
C PHE A 226 -4.15 -18.64 16.89
N ASN A 227 -2.87 -18.70 16.54
CA ASN A 227 -2.42 -19.16 15.23
C ASN A 227 -2.78 -20.64 14.99
N SER A 228 -2.91 -21.44 16.04
CA SER A 228 -3.25 -22.87 15.92
C SER A 228 -4.75 -23.15 15.84
N ARG A 229 -5.59 -22.32 16.46
CA ARG A 229 -7.05 -22.58 16.60
C ARG A 229 -7.94 -21.67 15.77
N GLY A 230 -7.48 -20.50 15.36
CA GLY A 230 -8.21 -19.57 14.48
C GLY A 230 -9.54 -19.01 14.98
N ASN A 231 -9.92 -19.22 16.25
CA ASN A 231 -11.18 -18.76 16.84
C ASN A 231 -10.93 -17.76 17.96
N VAL A 232 -10.99 -16.45 17.61
CA VAL A 232 -10.70 -15.32 18.52
C VAL A 232 -11.54 -15.35 19.81
N VAL A 233 -12.86 -15.61 19.70
CA VAL A 233 -13.77 -15.57 20.85
C VAL A 233 -13.50 -16.71 21.84
N ALA A 234 -13.25 -17.91 21.31
CA ALA A 234 -12.92 -19.06 22.15
C ALA A 234 -11.57 -18.86 22.84
N LEU A 235 -10.61 -18.24 22.15
CA LEU A 235 -9.26 -17.98 22.64
C LEU A 235 -9.27 -16.91 23.76
N LEU A 236 -9.98 -15.81 23.58
CA LEU A 236 -10.11 -14.75 24.59
C LEU A 236 -10.76 -15.30 25.86
N LYS A 237 -11.80 -16.14 25.73
CA LYS A 237 -12.45 -16.80 26.89
C LYS A 237 -11.50 -17.78 27.61
N ALA A 238 -10.69 -18.53 26.86
CA ALA A 238 -9.72 -19.48 27.43
C ALA A 238 -8.62 -18.77 28.24
N HIS A 239 -8.30 -17.52 27.90
CA HIS A 239 -7.30 -16.70 28.59
C HIS A 239 -7.92 -15.70 29.60
N ASN A 240 -9.21 -15.85 29.96
CA ASN A 240 -9.93 -14.97 30.89
C ASN A 240 -10.00 -13.50 30.48
N TRP A 241 -10.00 -13.21 29.19
CA TRP A 241 -10.18 -11.86 28.68
C TRP A 241 -11.67 -11.56 28.49
N THR A 242 -12.12 -10.44 29.03
CA THR A 242 -13.49 -9.94 28.84
C THR A 242 -13.58 -9.10 27.58
N ILE A 243 -14.56 -9.42 26.73
CA ILE A 243 -14.91 -8.60 25.56
C ILE A 243 -16.00 -7.66 26.03
N ASN A 244 -15.71 -6.37 26.16
CA ASN A 244 -16.70 -5.32 26.39
C ASN A 244 -17.24 -4.82 25.05
#